data_e4644d1576c24be3201f602398448b3d
#
_entry.id   e4644d1576c24be3201f602398448b3d
#
_cell.length_a   1.000
_cell.length_b   1.000
_cell.length_c   1.000
_cell.angle_alpha   90.00
_cell.angle_beta   90.00
_cell.angle_gamma   90.00
#
_symmetry.space_group_name_H-M   'P 1'
#
loop_
_entity.id
_entity.type
_entity.pdbx_description
1 polymer ?
#
loop_
_entity_poly.entity_id
_entity_poly.type
_entity_poly.pdbx_seq_one_letter_code
_entity_poly.pdbx_strand_id
1 'polypeptide(L)'
;MKFSAWSSLSISAFSALALAAPAAAHLSVNPSRVHTGQLADVTFSVPNVGDAAGIDHVTLGIPADFQLDDAEAKPGWTQSRTGQAITWSGGRIPRGQYATFSIRGTAPARVETVLFNVLVGDRTGKSITYRVGLDVTAASQQDKGARTLGKAALAVAIVAAALALGALFVGLYLWLRPPPL
;
A
#
# COMPACT_ATOMS: atom_id res chain seq x y z
N MET A 1 11.76 -76.13 21.22
CA MET A 1 12.68 -75.04 20.95
C MET A 1 11.94 -73.94 20.21
N LYS A 2 11.54 -72.85 20.92
CA LYS A 2 10.80 -71.71 20.36
C LYS A 2 11.72 -70.51 20.49
N PHE A 3 12.16 -69.92 19.38
CA PHE A 3 12.91 -68.67 19.33
C PHE A 3 11.93 -67.53 19.06
N SER A 4 11.76 -66.67 20.03
CA SER A 4 11.05 -65.40 19.87
C SER A 4 12.03 -64.35 19.38
N ALA A 5 11.77 -63.82 18.19
CA ALA A 5 12.49 -62.66 17.65
C ALA A 5 11.74 -61.40 18.09
N TRP A 6 12.32 -60.59 18.92
CA TRP A 6 11.87 -59.23 19.25
C TRP A 6 12.50 -58.27 18.28
N SER A 7 11.64 -57.72 17.44
CA SER A 7 12.02 -56.64 16.51
C SER A 7 11.96 -55.32 17.26
N SER A 8 13.13 -54.72 17.48
CA SER A 8 13.27 -53.37 18.04
C SER A 8 12.93 -52.34 16.99
N LEU A 9 11.80 -51.66 17.09
CA LEU A 9 11.46 -50.49 16.29
C LEU A 9 12.22 -49.28 16.89
N SER A 10 13.28 -48.87 16.23
CA SER A 10 13.96 -47.60 16.52
C SER A 10 13.20 -46.45 15.87
N ILE A 11 12.42 -45.70 16.64
CA ILE A 11 11.80 -44.45 16.18
C ILE A 11 12.88 -43.36 16.20
N SER A 12 13.45 -43.05 15.05
CA SER A 12 14.29 -41.89 14.86
C SER A 12 13.45 -40.62 14.85
N ALA A 13 13.37 -39.94 15.99
CA ALA A 13 12.79 -38.60 16.07
C ALA A 13 13.74 -37.61 15.34
N PHE A 14 13.41 -37.32 14.10
CA PHE A 14 14.06 -36.27 13.31
C PHE A 14 13.56 -34.91 13.82
N SER A 15 14.29 -34.34 14.78
CA SER A 15 14.05 -32.95 15.22
C SER A 15 14.39 -32.01 14.06
N ALA A 16 13.35 -31.62 13.31
CA ALA A 16 13.43 -30.53 12.35
C ALA A 16 13.65 -29.21 13.15
N LEU A 17 14.92 -28.85 13.39
CA LEU A 17 15.29 -27.54 13.85
C LEU A 17 14.90 -26.55 12.73
N ALA A 18 13.72 -25.97 12.84
CA ALA A 18 13.33 -24.86 11.99
C ALA A 18 14.34 -23.72 12.25
N LEU A 19 15.29 -23.55 11.36
CA LEU A 19 16.14 -22.37 11.26
C LEU A 19 15.19 -21.20 10.93
N ALA A 20 14.64 -20.56 11.97
CA ALA A 20 14.00 -19.25 11.83
C ALA A 20 15.13 -18.33 11.31
N ALA A 21 15.15 -18.10 10.00
CA ALA A 21 15.97 -17.05 9.42
C ALA A 21 15.62 -15.76 10.18
N PRO A 22 16.61 -15.00 10.68
CA PRO A 22 16.33 -13.71 11.28
C PRO A 22 15.58 -12.92 10.22
N ALA A 23 14.32 -12.60 10.46
CA ALA A 23 13.59 -11.64 9.66
C ALA A 23 14.39 -10.34 9.78
N ALA A 24 15.25 -10.08 8.78
CA ALA A 24 16.01 -8.86 8.71
C ALA A 24 14.95 -7.76 8.61
N ALA A 25 14.71 -7.10 9.73
CA ALA A 25 13.75 -6.02 9.82
C ALA A 25 14.38 -4.83 9.09
N HIS A 26 14.27 -4.86 7.77
CA HIS A 26 14.63 -3.76 6.90
C HIS A 26 13.45 -2.79 6.82
N LEU A 27 13.76 -1.51 6.79
CA LEU A 27 12.76 -0.50 6.42
C LEU A 27 12.19 -0.88 5.06
N SER A 28 10.87 -0.93 4.95
CA SER A 28 10.17 -1.31 3.73
C SER A 28 9.14 -0.28 3.33
N VAL A 29 8.80 -0.24 2.04
CA VAL A 29 7.77 0.62 1.45
C VAL A 29 6.67 -0.25 0.84
N ASN A 30 5.42 0.17 1.02
CA ASN A 30 4.25 -0.49 0.46
C ASN A 30 3.25 0.55 -0.10
N PRO A 31 2.83 0.46 -1.36
CA PRO A 31 3.30 -0.52 -2.35
C PRO A 31 4.78 -0.30 -2.71
N SER A 32 5.49 -1.34 -3.12
CA SER A 32 6.87 -1.21 -3.63
C SER A 32 6.92 -0.70 -5.07
N ARG A 33 5.77 -0.65 -5.74
CA ARG A 33 5.63 -0.22 -7.13
C ARG A 33 4.36 0.57 -7.35
N VAL A 34 4.44 1.64 -8.15
CA VAL A 34 3.31 2.48 -8.60
C VAL A 34 3.45 2.77 -10.09
N HIS A 35 2.41 3.34 -10.71
CA HIS A 35 2.48 3.76 -12.10
C HIS A 35 2.85 5.25 -12.23
N THR A 36 3.41 5.61 -13.38
CA THR A 36 3.72 7.02 -13.72
C THR A 36 2.48 7.91 -13.55
N GLY A 37 2.64 9.03 -12.83
CA GLY A 37 1.56 9.98 -12.56
C GLY A 37 0.42 9.45 -11.69
N GLN A 38 0.59 8.30 -11.04
CA GLN A 38 -0.42 7.72 -10.16
C GLN A 38 -0.42 8.44 -8.81
N LEU A 39 -1.61 8.83 -8.35
CA LEU A 39 -1.86 9.17 -6.94
C LEU A 39 -1.86 7.88 -6.12
N ALA A 40 -1.04 7.79 -5.10
CA ALA A 40 -0.87 6.61 -4.27
C ALA A 40 -0.71 6.95 -2.79
N ASP A 41 -1.20 6.07 -1.94
CA ASP A 41 -0.85 6.03 -0.53
C ASP A 41 0.40 5.15 -0.39
N VAL A 42 1.47 5.72 0.15
CA VAL A 42 2.76 5.04 0.32
C VAL A 42 3.06 4.92 1.81
N THR A 43 3.16 3.69 2.29
CA THR A 43 3.39 3.37 3.69
C THR A 43 4.80 2.85 3.91
N PHE A 44 5.51 3.44 4.85
CA PHE A 44 6.85 3.06 5.28
C PHE A 44 6.74 2.28 6.59
N SER A 45 7.27 1.05 6.62
CA SER A 45 7.38 0.26 7.85
C SER A 45 8.76 0.45 8.44
N VAL A 46 8.83 1.10 9.60
CA VAL A 46 10.07 1.44 10.30
C VAL A 46 10.25 0.50 11.48
N PRO A 47 11.19 -0.47 11.42
CA PRO A 47 11.45 -1.38 12.50
C PRO A 47 12.47 -0.80 13.48
N ASN A 48 12.35 -1.15 14.77
CA ASN A 48 13.40 -0.97 15.75
C ASN A 48 14.10 -2.29 16.05
N VAL A 49 15.18 -2.59 15.33
CA VAL A 49 15.92 -3.87 15.46
C VAL A 49 16.98 -3.90 16.55
N GLY A 50 17.37 -2.78 17.12
CA GLY A 50 18.53 -2.77 18.00
C GLY A 50 18.52 -1.74 19.11
N ASP A 51 17.67 -0.73 19.06
CA ASP A 51 17.72 0.36 20.00
C ASP A 51 16.87 0.10 21.25
N ALA A 52 17.54 -0.08 22.39
CA ALA A 52 16.88 -0.30 23.68
C ALA A 52 16.14 0.97 24.17
N ALA A 53 16.61 2.16 23.79
CA ALA A 53 15.96 3.43 24.14
C ALA A 53 14.62 3.63 23.43
N GLY A 54 14.45 2.94 22.31
CA GLY A 54 13.29 3.07 21.43
C GLY A 54 13.46 4.24 20.46
N ILE A 55 12.87 4.10 19.28
CA ILE A 55 12.82 5.16 18.28
C ILE A 55 11.75 6.15 18.69
N ASP A 56 12.03 7.44 18.75
CA ASP A 56 11.09 8.49 19.15
C ASP A 56 10.92 9.59 18.10
N HIS A 57 11.70 9.56 17.03
CA HIS A 57 11.47 10.41 15.87
C HIS A 57 11.82 9.71 14.56
N VAL A 58 11.02 10.03 13.53
CA VAL A 58 11.17 9.54 12.16
C VAL A 58 11.00 10.73 11.23
N THR A 59 12.01 11.00 10.40
CA THR A 59 11.94 12.05 9.37
C THR A 59 12.00 11.41 7.99
N LEU A 60 10.99 11.66 7.19
CA LEU A 60 10.90 11.22 5.79
C LEU A 60 11.27 12.38 4.87
N GLY A 61 12.38 12.25 4.17
CA GLY A 61 12.76 13.16 3.09
C GLY A 61 12.02 12.77 1.81
N ILE A 62 11.27 13.72 1.27
CA ILE A 62 10.47 13.56 0.05
C ILE A 62 11.33 13.93 -1.15
N PRO A 63 11.51 13.04 -2.13
CA PRO A 63 12.21 13.37 -3.38
C PRO A 63 11.48 14.50 -4.17
N ALA A 64 12.24 15.35 -4.84
CA ALA A 64 11.67 16.49 -5.57
C ALA A 64 10.67 16.10 -6.66
N ASP A 65 10.85 14.91 -7.22
CA ASP A 65 10.01 14.38 -8.31
C ASP A 65 8.73 13.71 -7.81
N PHE A 66 8.60 13.47 -6.49
CA PHE A 66 7.39 12.96 -5.87
C PHE A 66 6.56 14.12 -5.32
N GLN A 67 5.38 14.32 -5.86
CA GLN A 67 4.49 15.39 -5.43
C GLN A 67 3.71 14.95 -4.20
N LEU A 68 4.11 15.44 -3.02
CA LEU A 68 3.45 15.14 -1.76
C LEU A 68 2.16 15.96 -1.63
N ASP A 69 1.04 15.27 -1.42
CA ASP A 69 -0.26 15.91 -1.12
C ASP A 69 -0.48 16.00 0.38
N ASP A 70 -0.36 14.86 1.09
CA ASP A 70 -0.66 14.78 2.53
C ASP A 70 0.18 13.70 3.23
N ALA A 71 0.18 13.73 4.56
CA ALA A 71 0.80 12.72 5.39
C ALA A 71 -0.12 12.37 6.56
N GLU A 72 -0.26 11.08 6.81
CA GLU A 72 -1.15 10.55 7.84
C GLU A 72 -0.72 11.00 9.24
N ALA A 73 -1.66 11.57 9.99
CA ALA A 73 -1.48 11.85 11.40
C ALA A 73 -1.44 10.54 12.19
N LYS A 74 -0.37 10.35 12.99
CA LYS A 74 -0.19 9.12 13.76
C LYS A 74 -0.51 9.36 15.24
N PRO A 75 -1.44 8.58 15.84
CA PRO A 75 -1.75 8.71 17.27
C PRO A 75 -0.50 8.58 18.15
N GLY A 76 -0.34 9.50 19.12
CA GLY A 76 0.81 9.55 20.01
C GLY A 76 2.10 10.14 19.40
N TRP A 77 2.04 10.65 18.17
CA TRP A 77 3.13 11.34 17.49
C TRP A 77 2.71 12.75 17.09
N THR A 78 3.62 13.69 17.22
CA THR A 78 3.47 15.03 16.69
C THR A 78 4.07 15.08 15.30
N GLN A 79 3.28 15.52 14.30
CA GLN A 79 3.71 15.64 12.92
C GLN A 79 4.08 17.09 12.59
N SER A 80 5.17 17.29 11.89
CA SER A 80 5.57 18.58 11.31
C SER A 80 6.07 18.39 9.89
N ARG A 81 5.88 19.43 9.05
CA ARG A 81 6.40 19.48 7.68
C ARG A 81 7.33 20.67 7.54
N THR A 82 8.50 20.44 7.00
CA THR A 82 9.48 21.48 6.71
C THR A 82 10.06 21.28 5.31
N GLY A 83 9.66 22.09 4.34
CA GLY A 83 10.05 21.93 2.94
C GLY A 83 9.67 20.55 2.40
N GLN A 84 10.66 19.80 1.95
CA GLN A 84 10.51 18.44 1.40
C GLN A 84 10.76 17.35 2.46
N ALA A 85 10.46 17.64 3.72
CA ALA A 85 10.59 16.65 4.79
C ALA A 85 9.36 16.66 5.70
N ILE A 86 8.98 15.45 6.16
CA ILE A 86 7.95 15.25 7.17
C ILE A 86 8.62 14.57 8.36
N THR A 87 8.38 15.11 9.55
CA THR A 87 8.90 14.54 10.80
C THR A 87 7.74 14.17 11.70
N TRP A 88 7.77 12.95 12.21
CA TRP A 88 6.94 12.47 13.30
C TRP A 88 7.82 12.32 14.55
N SER A 89 7.43 12.95 15.67
CA SER A 89 8.20 12.99 16.91
C SER A 89 7.32 12.79 18.14
N GLY A 90 7.94 12.44 19.28
CA GLY A 90 7.26 12.31 20.57
C GLY A 90 6.61 10.96 20.84
N GLY A 91 6.47 10.10 19.82
CA GLY A 91 6.02 8.74 19.99
C GLY A 91 7.11 7.78 20.47
N ARG A 92 6.88 6.47 20.34
CA ARG A 92 7.87 5.46 20.63
C ARG A 92 7.66 4.20 19.82
N ILE A 93 8.73 3.68 19.20
CA ILE A 93 8.81 2.32 18.68
C ILE A 93 9.70 1.52 19.61
N PRO A 94 9.16 0.63 20.44
CA PRO A 94 9.96 -0.22 21.32
C PRO A 94 10.88 -1.15 20.53
N ARG A 95 11.95 -1.61 21.17
CA ARG A 95 12.86 -2.62 20.59
C ARG A 95 12.10 -3.86 20.16
N GLY A 96 12.40 -4.39 18.96
CA GLY A 96 11.76 -5.57 18.40
C GLY A 96 10.35 -5.32 17.82
N GLN A 97 9.88 -4.07 17.81
CA GLN A 97 8.63 -3.68 17.19
C GLN A 97 8.85 -2.83 15.94
N TYR A 98 7.79 -2.56 15.22
CA TYR A 98 7.78 -1.64 14.09
C TYR A 98 6.60 -0.67 14.18
N ALA A 99 6.69 0.45 13.46
CA ALA A 99 5.58 1.37 13.24
C ALA A 99 5.50 1.72 11.76
N THR A 100 4.30 2.03 11.30
CA THR A 100 4.03 2.46 9.92
C THR A 100 3.81 3.96 9.87
N PHE A 101 4.29 4.60 8.82
CA PHE A 101 4.11 6.02 8.53
C PHE A 101 3.68 6.15 7.07
N SER A 102 2.53 6.77 6.84
CA SER A 102 1.94 6.85 5.50
C SER A 102 1.95 8.27 4.96
N ILE A 103 2.17 8.38 3.68
CA ILE A 103 2.01 9.62 2.91
C ILE A 103 1.12 9.35 1.71
N ARG A 104 0.44 10.39 1.26
CA ARG A 104 -0.30 10.42 -0.01
C ARG A 104 0.40 11.36 -0.96
N GLY A 105 0.55 10.95 -2.21
CA GLY A 105 1.16 11.82 -3.21
C GLY A 105 1.14 11.22 -4.60
N THR A 106 1.55 12.02 -5.57
CA THR A 106 1.58 11.65 -6.98
C THR A 106 2.99 11.25 -7.40
N ALA A 107 3.10 10.06 -7.97
CA ALA A 107 4.35 9.54 -8.51
C ALA A 107 4.83 10.36 -9.73
N PRO A 108 6.13 10.39 -10.02
CA PRO A 108 6.67 11.05 -11.22
C PRO A 108 6.01 10.58 -12.51
N ALA A 109 6.01 11.45 -13.51
CA ALA A 109 5.49 11.14 -14.85
C ALA A 109 6.44 10.24 -15.68
N ARG A 110 7.62 9.93 -15.17
CA ARG A 110 8.64 9.09 -15.83
C ARG A 110 8.87 7.77 -15.09
N VAL A 111 9.31 6.77 -15.82
CA VAL A 111 9.72 5.46 -15.25
C VAL A 111 11.08 5.64 -14.57
N GLU A 112 11.11 5.39 -13.27
CA GLU A 112 12.33 5.48 -12.45
C GLU A 112 12.12 4.82 -11.09
N THR A 113 13.20 4.67 -10.32
CA THR A 113 13.10 4.33 -8.89
C THR A 113 13.26 5.63 -8.08
N VAL A 114 12.19 6.01 -7.39
CA VAL A 114 12.17 7.17 -6.48
C VAL A 114 12.76 6.76 -5.14
N LEU A 115 13.84 7.45 -4.70
CA LEU A 115 14.53 7.12 -3.46
C LEU A 115 14.11 8.06 -2.33
N PHE A 116 13.46 7.51 -1.31
CA PHE A 116 13.14 8.21 -0.07
C PHE A 116 14.26 8.03 0.95
N ASN A 117 14.63 9.11 1.63
CA ASN A 117 15.55 9.07 2.76
C ASN A 117 14.73 9.05 4.04
N VAL A 118 14.95 8.07 4.90
CA VAL A 118 14.26 7.94 6.18
C VAL A 118 15.26 8.03 7.30
N LEU A 119 15.28 9.15 8.02
CA LEU A 119 16.10 9.35 9.22
C LEU A 119 15.29 8.86 10.42
N VAL A 120 15.86 7.96 11.17
CA VAL A 120 15.27 7.36 12.37
C VAL A 120 16.18 7.67 13.54
N GLY A 121 15.63 8.17 14.63
CA GLY A 121 16.44 8.54 15.79
C GLY A 121 15.79 8.22 17.13
N ASP A 122 16.60 8.28 18.18
CA ASP A 122 16.22 8.03 19.55
C ASP A 122 16.44 9.26 20.47
N ARG A 123 15.96 9.18 21.71
CA ARG A 123 16.13 10.23 22.73
C ARG A 123 17.56 10.51 23.14
N THR A 124 18.51 9.63 22.81
CA THR A 124 19.93 9.82 23.13
C THR A 124 20.65 10.65 22.06
N GLY A 125 19.96 11.02 20.98
CA GLY A 125 20.52 11.75 19.85
C GLY A 125 21.19 10.86 18.80
N LYS A 126 21.12 9.54 18.97
CA LYS A 126 21.58 8.60 17.95
C LYS A 126 20.58 8.52 16.81
N SER A 127 21.05 8.62 15.58
CA SER A 127 20.22 8.51 14.39
C SER A 127 20.85 7.66 13.30
N ILE A 128 20.01 7.05 12.48
CA ILE A 128 20.39 6.23 11.32
C ILE A 128 19.55 6.68 10.13
N THR A 129 20.17 6.81 8.98
CA THR A 129 19.47 7.11 7.72
C THR A 129 19.37 5.84 6.88
N TYR A 130 18.15 5.53 6.48
CA TYR A 130 17.85 4.47 5.52
C TYR A 130 17.46 5.10 4.18
N ARG A 131 17.73 4.37 3.09
CA ARG A 131 17.21 4.67 1.77
C ARG A 131 16.29 3.55 1.33
N VAL A 132 15.10 3.91 0.86
CA VAL A 132 14.12 2.95 0.35
C VAL A 132 13.59 3.41 -1.00
N GLY A 133 13.54 2.48 -1.95
CA GLY A 133 13.08 2.75 -3.31
C GLY A 133 11.60 2.44 -3.50
N LEU A 134 10.92 3.31 -4.24
CA LEU A 134 9.60 3.09 -4.80
C LEU A 134 9.74 3.02 -6.32
N ASP A 135 9.44 1.87 -6.92
CA ASP A 135 9.55 1.70 -8.36
C ASP A 135 8.36 2.35 -9.07
N VAL A 136 8.65 3.28 -9.96
CA VAL A 136 7.65 3.90 -10.83
C VAL A 136 7.73 3.25 -12.20
N THR A 137 6.66 2.58 -12.61
CA THR A 137 6.58 1.85 -13.87
C THR A 137 5.57 2.50 -14.82
N ALA A 138 5.69 2.25 -16.12
CA ALA A 138 4.69 2.71 -17.07
C ALA A 138 3.31 2.09 -16.74
N ALA A 139 2.24 2.89 -16.85
CA ALA A 139 0.88 2.36 -16.73
C ALA A 139 0.66 1.28 -17.80
N SER A 140 0.16 0.12 -17.39
CA SER A 140 -0.13 -0.96 -18.34
C SER A 140 -1.21 -0.51 -19.33
N GLN A 141 -1.12 -0.97 -20.59
CA GLN A 141 -2.17 -0.70 -21.59
C GLN A 141 -3.54 -1.27 -21.15
N GLN A 142 -3.50 -2.26 -20.29
CA GLN A 142 -4.69 -2.92 -19.73
C GLN A 142 -5.49 -1.97 -18.83
N ASP A 143 -4.82 -1.12 -18.04
CA ASP A 143 -5.48 -0.12 -17.20
C ASP A 143 -6.13 0.99 -18.02
N LYS A 144 -5.54 1.34 -19.17
CA LYS A 144 -6.13 2.28 -20.13
C LYS A 144 -7.38 1.68 -20.78
N GLY A 145 -7.33 0.40 -21.15
CA GLY A 145 -8.45 -0.34 -21.73
C GLY A 145 -9.65 -0.44 -20.77
N ALA A 146 -9.43 -0.76 -19.52
CA ALA A 146 -10.48 -0.87 -18.51
C ALA A 146 -11.22 0.45 -18.27
N ARG A 147 -10.49 1.58 -18.23
CA ARG A 147 -11.10 2.92 -18.09
C ARG A 147 -11.91 3.34 -19.32
N THR A 148 -11.48 2.94 -20.52
CA THR A 148 -12.17 3.25 -21.77
C THR A 148 -13.44 2.40 -21.91
N LEU A 149 -13.37 1.11 -21.58
CA LEU A 149 -14.52 0.20 -21.55
C LEU A 149 -15.58 0.63 -20.54
N GLY A 150 -15.18 1.10 -19.36
CA GLY A 150 -16.10 1.62 -18.34
C GLY A 150 -16.88 2.85 -18.82
N LYS A 151 -16.24 3.78 -19.52
CA LYS A 151 -16.90 4.97 -20.11
C LYS A 151 -17.85 4.59 -21.24
N ALA A 152 -17.45 3.66 -22.11
CA ALA A 152 -18.28 3.16 -23.20
C ALA A 152 -19.52 2.41 -22.68
N ALA A 153 -19.35 1.55 -21.68
CA ALA A 153 -20.45 0.83 -21.05
C ALA A 153 -21.46 1.78 -20.38
N LEU A 154 -21.00 2.84 -19.72
CA LEU A 154 -21.88 3.85 -19.13
C LEU A 154 -22.67 4.61 -20.20
N ALA A 155 -22.05 4.99 -21.31
CA ALA A 155 -22.74 5.67 -22.42
C ALA A 155 -23.84 4.79 -23.04
N VAL A 156 -23.56 3.50 -23.26
CA VAL A 156 -24.53 2.53 -23.77
C VAL A 156 -25.72 2.37 -22.80
N ALA A 157 -25.44 2.29 -21.49
CA ALA A 157 -26.49 2.17 -20.47
C ALA A 157 -27.41 3.39 -20.43
N ILE A 158 -26.87 4.60 -20.59
CA ILE A 158 -27.67 5.84 -20.63
C ILE A 158 -28.59 5.84 -21.89
N VAL A 159 -28.08 5.48 -23.07
CA VAL A 159 -28.87 5.42 -24.31
C VAL A 159 -29.98 4.37 -24.20
N ALA A 160 -29.68 3.19 -23.66
CA ALA A 160 -30.67 2.13 -23.44
C ALA A 160 -31.81 2.57 -22.49
N ALA A 161 -31.47 3.26 -21.40
CA ALA A 161 -32.44 3.80 -20.45
C ALA A 161 -33.34 4.88 -21.10
N ALA A 162 -32.77 5.75 -21.92
CA ALA A 162 -33.54 6.77 -22.65
C ALA A 162 -34.54 6.15 -23.66
N LEU A 163 -34.13 5.11 -24.40
CA LEU A 163 -34.98 4.38 -25.32
C LEU A 163 -36.10 3.64 -24.58
N ALA A 164 -35.83 3.04 -23.44
CA ALA A 164 -36.83 2.36 -22.62
C ALA A 164 -37.90 3.33 -22.09
N LEU A 165 -37.49 4.51 -21.63
CA LEU A 165 -38.39 5.57 -21.19
C LEU A 165 -39.24 6.10 -22.36
N GLY A 166 -38.65 6.29 -23.54
CA GLY A 166 -39.37 6.70 -24.76
C GLY A 166 -40.47 5.69 -25.16
N ALA A 167 -40.15 4.40 -25.14
CA ALA A 167 -41.10 3.34 -25.45
C ALA A 167 -42.28 3.29 -24.45
N LEU A 168 -41.99 3.49 -23.15
CA LEU A 168 -43.01 3.58 -22.11
C LEU A 168 -43.96 4.77 -22.34
N PHE A 169 -43.44 5.92 -22.71
CA PHE A 169 -44.23 7.13 -22.99
C PHE A 169 -45.15 6.92 -24.21
N VAL A 170 -44.63 6.31 -25.28
CA VAL A 170 -45.43 6.00 -26.48
C VAL A 170 -46.51 4.98 -26.15
N GLY A 171 -46.21 3.95 -25.40
CA GLY A 171 -47.18 2.94 -24.95
C GLY A 171 -48.32 3.56 -24.13
N LEU A 172 -47.96 4.42 -23.14
CA LEU A 172 -48.95 5.12 -22.33
C LEU A 172 -49.82 6.08 -23.16
N TYR A 173 -49.23 6.82 -24.12
CA TYR A 173 -49.94 7.72 -25.02
C TYR A 173 -50.92 6.96 -25.89
N LEU A 174 -50.58 5.81 -26.45
CA LEU A 174 -51.46 4.98 -27.27
C LEU A 174 -52.59 4.37 -26.43
N TRP A 175 -52.35 4.02 -25.17
CA TRP A 175 -53.36 3.46 -24.27
C TRP A 175 -54.40 4.52 -23.82
N LEU A 176 -53.99 5.78 -23.68
CA LEU A 176 -54.86 6.89 -23.29
C LEU A 176 -55.67 7.52 -24.48
N ARG A 177 -55.41 7.10 -25.70
CA ARG A 177 -56.20 7.58 -26.86
C ARG A 177 -57.63 7.01 -26.80
N PRO A 178 -58.64 7.87 -26.87
CA PRO A 178 -60.01 7.40 -27.01
C PRO A 178 -60.17 6.65 -28.35
N PRO A 179 -61.03 5.62 -28.41
CA PRO A 179 -61.33 4.94 -29.69
C PRO A 179 -61.91 5.90 -30.70
N PRO A 180 -61.58 5.75 -31.98
CA PRO A 180 -62.22 6.55 -33.04
C PRO A 180 -63.70 6.26 -33.03
N LEU A 181 -64.53 7.36 -33.16
CA LEU A 181 -65.99 7.31 -33.30
C LEU A 181 -66.35 6.65 -34.59
#